data_179d86278d161863c7912fa9ebf61e5d
#
_entry.id   179d86278d161863c7912fa9ebf61e5d
#
_cell.length_a   1.000
_cell.length_b   1.000
_cell.length_c   1.000
_cell.angle_alpha   90.00
_cell.angle_beta   90.00
_cell.angle_gamma   90.00
#
_symmetry.space_group_name_H-M   'P 1'
#
loop_
_entity.id
_entity.type
_entity.pdbx_description
1 polymer ?
#
loop_
_entity_poly.entity_id
_entity_poly.type
_entity_poly.pdbx_seq_one_letter_code
_entity_poly.pdbx_strand_id
1 'polypeptide(L)'
;MTEIKEDKIVIFITIDALRPDHLTSYGYHRNTTPNLDNFNRYGTKFTNTFTNGPATPSSFSAIFSSILPYLNGGYSPLPLEKLIFPQILQENRIHTIGIHSNPNLSKFFNYGRGFDIFLDGERYKESKEVKRAASTKTTFYSLIRKIFNYKDLFNRIIFNIPFFNKIKSFLRNKIPKITDLLLPFTPMAYNSPYIVNKVIDLLKKNKAPLFLWMHFMDAHSPYNPPTKFVLRFRQKNYSFSERKFLIEQVYQTKGQVPINPKNLEDLKLLYDAEVNFIDDSLKALFSFINKNLNQKCLVIITSDHGESFYEHGTFGHQGSVYDELLKIPLFIREMGEDKNPNSCKNFVQLIDIAPTILNYFNLNIPEDFQGISLLPVLNGKELERKELLITECYQKGGVMKRNNDEGFKLISIRTHEWKYIMDEEKGSEFLFNLKNDPVENYNLIDVNREELLNFRLIKDYHLQKISEKDEKSRIVDTLRNLNID
;
A
#
# COMPACT_ATOMS: atom_id res chain seq x y z
N MET A 1 -9.57 32.02 -13.64
CA MET A 1 -10.24 30.77 -13.24
C MET A 1 -10.10 29.81 -14.40
N THR A 2 -9.26 28.80 -14.26
CA THR A 2 -9.13 27.70 -15.25
C THR A 2 -10.42 26.91 -15.25
N GLU A 3 -11.05 26.73 -16.40
CA GLU A 3 -12.29 25.95 -16.55
C GLU A 3 -12.06 24.50 -16.10
N ILE A 4 -12.70 24.10 -15.01
CA ILE A 4 -12.73 22.70 -14.59
C ILE A 4 -13.52 21.96 -15.65
N LYS A 5 -12.88 20.99 -16.33
CA LYS A 5 -13.60 20.15 -17.30
C LYS A 5 -14.56 19.23 -16.54
N GLU A 6 -15.85 19.51 -16.61
CA GLU A 6 -16.95 18.88 -15.84
C GLU A 6 -17.10 17.36 -16.01
N ASP A 7 -16.36 16.75 -16.94
CA ASP A 7 -16.55 15.35 -17.34
C ASP A 7 -15.37 14.42 -17.04
N LYS A 8 -14.38 14.88 -16.22
CA LYS A 8 -13.20 14.10 -15.87
C LYS A 8 -13.43 13.16 -14.70
N ILE A 9 -12.89 11.96 -14.80
CA ILE A 9 -12.89 10.94 -13.73
C ILE A 9 -11.45 10.52 -13.47
N VAL A 10 -11.06 10.38 -12.20
CA VAL A 10 -9.81 9.71 -11.80
C VAL A 10 -10.14 8.53 -10.92
N ILE A 11 -9.63 7.36 -11.29
CA ILE A 11 -9.70 6.13 -10.48
C ILE A 11 -8.28 5.81 -10.02
N PHE A 12 -8.05 5.93 -8.73
CA PHE A 12 -6.77 5.64 -8.09
C PHE A 12 -6.86 4.31 -7.34
N ILE A 13 -6.08 3.32 -7.76
CA ILE A 13 -6.04 1.97 -7.21
C ILE A 13 -4.70 1.76 -6.53
N THR A 14 -4.73 1.47 -5.24
CA THR A 14 -3.55 1.08 -4.47
C THR A 14 -3.70 -0.33 -3.94
N ILE A 15 -2.64 -1.13 -4.02
CA ILE A 15 -2.58 -2.51 -3.52
C ILE A 15 -1.48 -2.57 -2.48
N ASP A 16 -1.83 -2.88 -1.24
CA ASP A 16 -0.90 -2.95 -0.11
C ASP A 16 0.19 -4.00 -0.36
N ALA A 17 1.43 -3.64 -0.09
CA ALA A 17 2.60 -4.51 -0.16
C ALA A 17 2.82 -5.21 -1.51
N LEU A 18 2.41 -4.60 -2.65
CA LEU A 18 2.57 -5.22 -3.96
C LEU A 18 3.96 -4.97 -4.55
N ARG A 19 4.72 -6.04 -4.75
CA ARG A 19 6.06 -6.02 -5.34
C ARG A 19 6.02 -6.10 -6.87
N PRO A 20 6.80 -5.27 -7.60
CA PRO A 20 6.85 -5.34 -9.06
C PRO A 20 7.46 -6.64 -9.57
N ASP A 21 8.46 -7.20 -8.88
CA ASP A 21 9.13 -8.45 -9.25
C ASP A 21 8.26 -9.71 -9.03
N HIS A 22 7.02 -9.55 -8.58
CA HIS A 22 5.97 -10.56 -8.56
C HIS A 22 4.87 -10.32 -9.61
N LEU A 23 5.09 -9.41 -10.57
CA LEU A 23 4.16 -9.11 -11.66
C LEU A 23 4.71 -9.56 -13.02
N THR A 24 3.89 -10.23 -13.81
CA THR A 24 4.28 -10.74 -15.13
C THR A 24 4.78 -9.63 -16.06
N SER A 25 4.13 -8.46 -16.05
CA SER A 25 4.53 -7.29 -16.83
C SER A 25 5.89 -6.69 -16.44
N TYR A 26 6.41 -7.02 -15.26
CA TYR A 26 7.77 -6.67 -14.82
C TYR A 26 8.78 -7.83 -14.96
N GLY A 27 8.36 -8.94 -15.61
CA GLY A 27 9.26 -10.06 -15.91
C GLY A 27 9.16 -11.25 -14.95
N TYR A 28 8.17 -11.27 -14.05
CA TYR A 28 7.97 -12.41 -13.16
C TYR A 28 7.58 -13.67 -13.92
N HIS A 29 8.09 -14.81 -13.51
CA HIS A 29 7.91 -16.08 -14.21
C HIS A 29 6.52 -16.69 -14.03
N ARG A 30 5.79 -16.37 -12.95
CA ARG A 30 4.41 -16.81 -12.72
C ARG A 30 3.42 -15.80 -13.27
N ASN A 31 2.34 -16.28 -13.88
CA ASN A 31 1.28 -15.42 -14.41
C ASN A 31 0.33 -14.97 -13.29
N THR A 32 0.77 -14.00 -12.51
CA THR A 32 0.05 -13.51 -11.33
C THR A 32 -1.01 -12.45 -11.65
N THR A 33 -0.81 -11.66 -12.72
CA THR A 33 -1.62 -10.46 -13.01
C THR A 33 -2.15 -10.38 -14.45
N PRO A 34 -2.76 -11.44 -15.01
CA PRO A 34 -3.17 -11.44 -16.42
C PRO A 34 -4.23 -10.39 -16.77
N ASN A 35 -5.12 -10.02 -15.84
CA ASN A 35 -6.16 -9.02 -16.11
C ASN A 35 -5.58 -7.60 -16.04
N LEU A 36 -4.70 -7.34 -15.08
CA LEU A 36 -3.96 -6.07 -14.94
C LEU A 36 -3.07 -5.82 -16.15
N ASP A 37 -2.32 -6.83 -16.59
CA ASP A 37 -1.42 -6.74 -17.74
C ASP A 37 -2.19 -6.45 -19.02
N ASN A 38 -3.34 -7.14 -19.23
CA ASN A 38 -4.21 -6.87 -20.36
C ASN A 38 -4.85 -5.47 -20.30
N PHE A 39 -5.27 -5.02 -19.13
CA PHE A 39 -5.82 -3.68 -18.94
C PHE A 39 -4.81 -2.60 -19.25
N ASN A 40 -3.57 -2.76 -18.79
CA ASN A 40 -2.50 -1.79 -18.97
C ASN A 40 -1.78 -1.89 -20.32
N ARG A 41 -2.22 -2.75 -21.22
CA ARG A 41 -1.63 -2.89 -22.57
C ARG A 41 -1.50 -1.57 -23.32
N TYR A 42 -2.41 -0.63 -23.09
CA TYR A 42 -2.46 0.68 -23.73
C TYR A 42 -2.10 1.83 -22.75
N GLY A 43 -1.57 1.49 -21.60
CA GLY A 43 -1.11 2.45 -20.59
C GLY A 43 0.39 2.66 -20.61
N THR A 44 0.84 3.57 -19.74
CA THR A 44 2.26 3.79 -19.46
C THR A 44 2.67 2.99 -18.23
N LYS A 45 3.69 2.14 -18.39
CA LYS A 45 4.34 1.42 -17.30
C LYS A 45 5.58 2.17 -16.85
N PHE A 46 5.69 2.45 -15.55
CA PHE A 46 6.85 3.09 -14.95
C PHE A 46 7.73 2.01 -14.31
N THR A 47 8.95 1.82 -14.82
CA THR A 47 9.81 0.70 -14.40
C THR A 47 10.68 1.00 -13.19
N ASN A 48 10.84 2.29 -12.85
CA ASN A 48 11.65 2.78 -11.75
C ASN A 48 10.82 3.67 -10.82
N THR A 49 9.78 3.08 -10.22
CA THR A 49 8.93 3.76 -9.25
C THR A 49 9.28 3.33 -7.84
N PHE A 50 9.35 4.31 -6.94
CA PHE A 50 9.72 4.07 -5.55
C PHE A 50 8.73 4.76 -4.60
N THR A 51 8.43 4.08 -3.50
CA THR A 51 7.70 4.70 -2.40
C THR A 51 8.58 5.71 -1.65
N ASN A 52 7.94 6.65 -0.97
CA ASN A 52 8.63 7.62 -0.11
C ASN A 52 8.77 7.14 1.34
N GLY A 53 8.12 6.01 1.67
CA GLY A 53 8.23 5.36 2.96
C GLY A 53 7.90 3.87 2.85
N PRO A 54 8.52 2.97 3.65
CA PRO A 54 8.43 1.52 3.50
C PRO A 54 7.19 0.90 4.15
N ALA A 55 6.20 1.69 4.56
CA ALA A 55 4.99 1.21 5.22
C ALA A 55 3.80 2.13 4.96
N THR A 56 2.59 1.60 5.09
CA THR A 56 1.33 2.29 4.77
C THR A 56 1.22 3.71 5.34
N PRO A 57 1.46 3.99 6.64
CA PRO A 57 1.31 5.35 7.15
C PRO A 57 2.27 6.35 6.51
N SER A 58 3.55 5.99 6.37
CA SER A 58 4.56 6.87 5.77
C SER A 58 4.33 7.08 4.27
N SER A 59 3.93 6.04 3.55
CA SER A 59 3.61 6.12 2.12
C SER A 59 2.39 6.98 1.85
N PHE A 60 1.28 6.74 2.57
CA PHE A 60 0.04 7.48 2.33
C PHE A 60 0.11 8.92 2.81
N SER A 61 0.89 9.23 3.85
CA SER A 61 1.15 10.62 4.20
C SER A 61 1.83 11.36 3.04
N ALA A 62 2.82 10.72 2.40
CA ALA A 62 3.51 11.27 1.23
C ALA A 62 2.60 11.35 -0.01
N ILE A 63 1.80 10.33 -0.30
CA ILE A 63 0.84 10.33 -1.42
C ILE A 63 -0.15 11.50 -1.28
N PHE A 64 -0.73 11.68 -0.09
CA PHE A 64 -1.84 12.64 0.07
C PHE A 64 -1.36 14.08 0.17
N SER A 65 -0.20 14.33 0.76
CA SER A 65 0.37 15.68 0.93
C SER A 65 1.39 16.06 -0.13
N SER A 66 1.89 15.10 -0.92
CA SER A 66 3.04 15.29 -1.81
C SER A 66 4.30 15.82 -1.10
N ILE A 67 4.47 15.46 0.19
CA ILE A 67 5.59 15.87 1.06
C ILE A 67 6.26 14.62 1.63
N LEU A 68 7.59 14.64 1.73
CA LEU A 68 8.36 13.53 2.30
C LEU A 68 8.01 13.27 3.78
N PRO A 69 8.09 12.00 4.25
CA PRO A 69 7.55 11.58 5.54
C PRO A 69 8.11 12.29 6.78
N TYR A 70 9.35 12.74 6.80
CA TYR A 70 9.93 13.43 7.96
C TYR A 70 9.18 14.73 8.30
N LEU A 71 8.70 15.44 7.29
CA LEU A 71 7.89 16.65 7.46
C LEU A 71 6.41 16.37 7.75
N ASN A 72 5.98 15.11 7.64
CA ASN A 72 4.60 14.66 7.86
C ASN A 72 4.46 13.77 9.11
N GLY A 73 5.44 13.72 9.99
CA GLY A 73 5.39 12.92 11.22
C GLY A 73 5.51 11.39 11.02
N GLY A 74 5.86 10.91 9.82
CA GLY A 74 6.14 9.50 9.53
C GLY A 74 4.95 8.58 9.80
N TYR A 75 5.03 7.76 10.84
CA TYR A 75 3.98 6.82 11.27
C TYR A 75 2.88 7.45 12.17
N SER A 76 2.95 8.73 12.43
CA SER A 76 1.93 9.44 13.21
C SER A 76 0.64 9.62 12.41
N PRO A 77 -0.50 9.94 13.07
CA PRO A 77 -1.67 10.40 12.35
C PRO A 77 -1.32 11.54 11.39
N LEU A 78 -2.00 11.58 10.24
CA LEU A 78 -1.77 12.62 9.25
C LEU A 78 -2.02 14.00 9.88
N PRO A 79 -1.02 14.90 9.93
CA PRO A 79 -1.15 16.17 10.65
C PRO A 79 -2.30 17.02 10.11
N LEU A 80 -3.11 17.61 11.00
CA LEU A 80 -4.31 18.37 10.61
C LEU A 80 -3.98 19.64 9.83
N GLU A 81 -2.85 20.25 10.13
CA GLU A 81 -2.34 21.47 9.50
C GLU A 81 -1.80 21.24 8.07
N LYS A 82 -1.51 20.00 7.72
CA LYS A 82 -1.03 19.69 6.37
C LYS A 82 -2.18 19.64 5.36
N LEU A 83 -2.03 20.40 4.28
CA LEU A 83 -2.92 20.35 3.14
C LEU A 83 -2.73 19.02 2.41
N ILE A 84 -3.84 18.35 2.07
CA ILE A 84 -3.85 17.10 1.31
C ILE A 84 -4.69 17.25 0.05
N PHE A 85 -4.27 16.58 -1.03
CA PHE A 85 -4.91 16.76 -2.33
C PHE A 85 -6.43 16.44 -2.37
N PRO A 86 -6.98 15.48 -1.57
CA PRO A 86 -8.43 15.27 -1.56
C PRO A 86 -9.23 16.49 -1.07
N GLN A 87 -8.67 17.30 -0.14
CA GLN A 87 -9.30 18.56 0.28
C GLN A 87 -9.33 19.56 -0.87
N ILE A 88 -8.22 19.70 -1.62
CA ILE A 88 -8.17 20.57 -2.80
C ILE A 88 -9.22 20.15 -3.83
N LEU A 89 -9.38 18.85 -4.07
CA LEU A 89 -10.39 18.34 -4.99
C LEU A 89 -11.81 18.70 -4.52
N GLN A 90 -12.12 18.47 -3.24
CA GLN A 90 -13.42 18.74 -2.65
C GLN A 90 -13.74 20.25 -2.69
N GLU A 91 -12.80 21.10 -2.32
CA GLU A 91 -12.93 22.58 -2.38
C GLU A 91 -13.20 23.07 -3.82
N ASN A 92 -12.69 22.36 -4.83
CA ASN A 92 -12.95 22.63 -6.24
C ASN A 92 -14.16 21.86 -6.80
N ARG A 93 -15.07 21.36 -5.93
CA ARG A 93 -16.34 20.70 -6.30
C ARG A 93 -16.16 19.43 -7.12
N ILE A 94 -15.04 18.76 -7.00
CA ILE A 94 -14.82 17.42 -7.54
C ILE A 94 -15.34 16.45 -6.49
N HIS A 95 -16.28 15.59 -6.88
CA HIS A 95 -16.82 14.59 -5.95
C HIS A 95 -15.74 13.57 -5.58
N THR A 96 -15.58 13.31 -4.29
CA THR A 96 -14.45 12.53 -3.77
C THR A 96 -14.92 11.29 -3.01
N ILE A 97 -14.45 10.13 -3.42
CA ILE A 97 -14.82 8.83 -2.83
C ILE A 97 -13.56 8.06 -2.44
N GLY A 98 -13.51 7.57 -1.19
CA GLY A 98 -12.47 6.67 -0.69
C GLY A 98 -13.06 5.37 -0.15
N ILE A 99 -12.47 4.22 -0.51
CA ILE A 99 -12.86 2.91 0.03
C ILE A 99 -11.63 2.04 0.31
N HIS A 100 -11.49 1.57 1.53
CA HIS A 100 -10.40 0.69 1.98
C HIS A 100 -10.78 -0.10 3.22
N SER A 101 -9.91 -1.00 3.67
CA SER A 101 -10.04 -1.74 4.93
C SER A 101 -8.77 -1.70 5.80
N ASN A 102 -7.81 -0.83 5.46
CA ASN A 102 -6.61 -0.65 6.27
C ASN A 102 -6.91 0.24 7.49
N PRO A 103 -6.76 -0.27 8.73
CA PRO A 103 -7.08 0.50 9.94
C PRO A 103 -6.19 1.73 10.13
N ASN A 104 -4.95 1.72 9.59
CA ASN A 104 -4.00 2.84 9.67
C ASN A 104 -4.40 4.04 8.80
N LEU A 105 -5.33 3.83 7.85
CA LEU A 105 -5.84 4.87 6.95
C LEU A 105 -7.24 5.34 7.34
N SER A 106 -7.73 4.98 8.53
CA SER A 106 -9.06 5.33 8.98
C SER A 106 -9.23 6.84 9.25
N LYS A 107 -10.49 7.25 9.39
CA LYS A 107 -10.84 8.61 9.83
C LYS A 107 -10.18 9.00 11.15
N PHE A 108 -9.95 8.02 12.04
CA PHE A 108 -9.25 8.25 13.31
C PHE A 108 -7.83 8.80 13.11
N PHE A 109 -7.16 8.42 12.02
CA PHE A 109 -5.84 8.90 11.65
C PHE A 109 -5.87 10.06 10.64
N ASN A 110 -7.01 10.74 10.51
CA ASN A 110 -7.24 11.94 9.68
C ASN A 110 -7.22 11.70 8.16
N TYR A 111 -7.24 10.43 7.68
CA TYR A 111 -7.22 10.13 6.25
C TYR A 111 -8.57 10.34 5.55
N GLY A 112 -9.67 10.52 6.30
CA GLY A 112 -11.00 10.80 5.72
C GLY A 112 -11.22 12.25 5.28
N ARG A 113 -10.25 13.16 5.49
CA ARG A 113 -10.39 14.57 5.12
C ARG A 113 -10.48 14.75 3.61
N GLY A 114 -11.34 15.64 3.16
CA GLY A 114 -11.52 15.93 1.74
C GLY A 114 -12.27 14.84 0.96
N PHE A 115 -12.89 13.84 1.64
CA PHE A 115 -13.74 12.85 1.00
C PHE A 115 -15.21 13.09 1.33
N ASP A 116 -16.08 13.15 0.30
CA ASP A 116 -17.52 13.21 0.46
C ASP A 116 -18.09 11.87 0.91
N ILE A 117 -17.53 10.78 0.37
CA ILE A 117 -17.84 9.39 0.78
C ILE A 117 -16.54 8.71 1.17
N PHE A 118 -16.46 8.25 2.43
CA PHE A 118 -15.27 7.55 2.92
C PHE A 118 -15.67 6.27 3.67
N LEU A 119 -15.31 5.13 3.11
CA LEU A 119 -15.62 3.78 3.60
C LEU A 119 -14.34 3.10 4.06
N ASP A 120 -14.02 3.17 5.34
CA ASP A 120 -12.75 2.73 5.93
C ASP A 120 -12.78 1.33 6.56
N GLY A 121 -13.79 0.53 6.25
CA GLY A 121 -13.91 -0.81 6.80
C GLY A 121 -14.15 -0.87 8.30
N GLU A 122 -14.31 0.25 8.99
CA GLU A 122 -14.76 0.21 10.37
C GLU A 122 -16.09 -0.56 10.41
N ARG A 123 -16.19 -1.50 11.36
CA ARG A 123 -17.43 -2.25 11.57
C ARG A 123 -18.52 -1.27 11.98
N TYR A 124 -19.23 -0.71 11.00
CA TYR A 124 -20.48 -0.04 11.26
C TYR A 124 -21.35 -1.02 12.08
N LYS A 125 -21.76 -0.60 13.26
CA LYS A 125 -22.84 -1.28 13.99
C LYS A 125 -23.97 -1.43 12.99
N GLU A 126 -24.22 -2.66 12.55
CA GLU A 126 -25.22 -3.02 11.54
C GLU A 126 -26.46 -2.14 11.67
N SER A 127 -26.76 -1.36 10.64
CA SER A 127 -28.01 -0.62 10.56
C SER A 127 -29.16 -1.60 10.69
N LYS A 128 -30.29 -1.16 11.28
CA LYS A 128 -31.48 -2.00 11.52
C LYS A 128 -32.00 -2.74 10.26
N GLU A 129 -31.57 -2.33 9.06
CA GLU A 129 -31.97 -2.93 7.77
C GLU A 129 -31.24 -4.24 7.46
N VAL A 130 -29.95 -4.37 7.84
CA VAL A 130 -29.20 -5.64 7.68
C VAL A 130 -29.74 -6.70 8.65
N LYS A 131 -30.29 -6.28 9.80
CA LYS A 131 -30.95 -7.19 10.75
C LYS A 131 -32.21 -7.83 10.19
N ARG A 132 -32.94 -7.18 9.29
CA ARG A 132 -34.18 -7.75 8.69
C ARG A 132 -33.91 -8.81 7.63
N ALA A 133 -32.83 -8.69 6.82
CA ALA A 133 -32.47 -9.68 5.81
C ALA A 133 -31.82 -10.94 6.42
N ALA A 134 -31.26 -10.84 7.62
CA ALA A 134 -30.58 -11.92 8.32
C ALA A 134 -31.53 -12.80 9.19
N SER A 135 -32.81 -12.45 9.31
CA SER A 135 -33.71 -13.08 10.30
C SER A 135 -34.14 -14.52 10.00
N THR A 136 -33.88 -15.06 8.82
CA THR A 136 -34.31 -16.41 8.41
C THR A 136 -33.20 -17.48 8.38
N LYS A 137 -31.92 -17.08 8.56
CA LYS A 137 -30.79 -18.06 8.71
C LYS A 137 -30.00 -17.88 10.02
N THR A 138 -30.58 -17.21 11.00
CA THR A 138 -29.89 -16.49 12.08
C THR A 138 -29.55 -17.34 13.30
N THR A 139 -30.17 -18.50 13.52
CA THR A 139 -30.00 -19.24 14.78
C THR A 139 -28.62 -19.90 14.90
N PHE A 140 -28.07 -20.45 13.82
CA PHE A 140 -26.79 -21.11 13.83
C PHE A 140 -25.60 -20.12 13.85
N TYR A 141 -25.65 -19.07 13.03
CA TYR A 141 -24.61 -18.01 12.98
C TYR A 141 -24.56 -17.16 14.26
N SER A 142 -25.71 -16.89 14.90
CA SER A 142 -25.76 -16.14 16.16
C SER A 142 -25.22 -16.95 17.34
N LEU A 143 -25.43 -18.27 17.33
CA LEU A 143 -24.90 -19.17 18.33
C LEU A 143 -23.36 -19.26 18.22
N ILE A 144 -22.84 -19.42 17.01
CA ILE A 144 -21.39 -19.41 16.75
C ILE A 144 -20.77 -18.07 17.15
N ARG A 145 -21.42 -16.95 16.85
CA ARG A 145 -20.95 -15.60 17.21
C ARG A 145 -20.93 -15.34 18.73
N LYS A 146 -21.91 -15.85 19.49
CA LYS A 146 -21.91 -15.78 20.96
C LYS A 146 -20.77 -16.62 21.55
N ILE A 147 -20.47 -17.79 20.98
CA ILE A 147 -19.36 -18.63 21.38
C ILE A 147 -18.00 -17.94 21.11
N PHE A 148 -17.87 -17.16 20.02
CA PHE A 148 -16.64 -16.47 19.66
C PHE A 148 -16.41 -15.12 20.34
N ASN A 149 -17.41 -14.50 20.96
CA ASN A 149 -17.20 -13.28 21.77
C ASN A 149 -16.53 -13.53 23.13
N TYR A 150 -16.35 -14.79 23.52
CA TYR A 150 -15.53 -15.21 24.69
C TYR A 150 -14.08 -15.60 24.27
N LYS A 151 -13.46 -14.83 23.38
CA LYS A 151 -12.22 -15.18 22.66
C LYS A 151 -11.02 -15.56 23.52
N ASP A 152 -10.77 -14.94 24.64
CA ASP A 152 -9.53 -15.16 25.40
C ASP A 152 -9.62 -16.34 26.40
N LEU A 153 -10.78 -16.57 26.96
CA LEU A 153 -11.01 -17.72 27.87
C LEU A 153 -11.20 -19.01 27.09
N PHE A 154 -11.90 -18.95 25.95
CA PHE A 154 -12.21 -20.09 25.10
C PHE A 154 -10.97 -20.68 24.41
N ASN A 155 -10.05 -19.84 23.94
CA ASN A 155 -8.81 -20.32 23.34
C ASN A 155 -7.89 -21.04 24.33
N ARG A 156 -7.82 -20.62 25.59
CA ARG A 156 -7.01 -21.28 26.62
C ARG A 156 -7.59 -22.62 27.09
N ILE A 157 -8.90 -22.78 27.09
CA ILE A 157 -9.58 -23.97 27.62
C ILE A 157 -9.78 -25.06 26.55
N ILE A 158 -10.15 -24.67 25.31
CA ILE A 158 -10.53 -25.64 24.26
C ILE A 158 -9.33 -26.20 23.49
N PHE A 159 -8.24 -25.47 23.38
CA PHE A 159 -7.06 -25.96 22.65
C PHE A 159 -6.34 -27.12 23.31
N ASN A 160 -6.60 -27.41 24.59
CA ASN A 160 -5.93 -28.43 25.36
C ASN A 160 -6.77 -29.71 25.64
N ILE A 161 -7.98 -29.85 25.10
CA ILE A 161 -8.83 -31.02 25.36
C ILE A 161 -8.77 -32.01 24.16
N PRO A 162 -8.27 -33.27 24.36
CA PRO A 162 -8.11 -34.26 23.28
C PRO A 162 -9.39 -34.60 22.51
N PHE A 163 -10.55 -34.56 23.19
CA PHE A 163 -11.87 -34.78 22.59
C PHE A 163 -12.24 -33.78 21.49
N PHE A 164 -11.91 -32.52 21.68
CA PHE A 164 -12.18 -31.46 20.67
C PHE A 164 -11.34 -31.59 19.40
N ASN A 165 -10.16 -32.22 19.50
CA ASN A 165 -9.33 -32.49 18.31
C ASN A 165 -9.97 -33.54 17.37
N LYS A 166 -10.74 -34.48 17.90
CA LYS A 166 -11.51 -35.45 17.09
C LYS A 166 -12.72 -34.82 16.41
N ILE A 167 -13.47 -33.97 17.10
CA ILE A 167 -14.58 -33.19 16.51
C ILE A 167 -14.07 -32.21 15.46
N LYS A 168 -12.95 -31.56 15.71
CA LYS A 168 -12.26 -30.66 14.76
C LYS A 168 -11.85 -31.38 13.48
N SER A 169 -11.30 -32.60 13.61
CA SER A 169 -10.95 -33.45 12.47
C SER A 169 -12.18 -33.90 11.66
N PHE A 170 -13.27 -34.23 12.32
CA PHE A 170 -14.53 -34.64 11.68
C PHE A 170 -15.22 -33.48 10.92
N LEU A 171 -15.34 -32.30 11.52
CA LEU A 171 -15.91 -31.10 10.88
C LEU A 171 -15.06 -30.60 9.70
N ARG A 172 -13.74 -30.77 9.82
CA ARG A 172 -12.75 -30.37 8.82
C ARG A 172 -12.85 -31.14 7.51
N ASN A 173 -13.21 -32.43 7.56
CA ASN A 173 -13.33 -33.29 6.38
C ASN A 173 -14.69 -33.16 5.68
N LYS A 174 -15.71 -32.66 6.36
CA LYS A 174 -17.09 -32.61 5.84
C LYS A 174 -17.54 -31.21 5.39
N ILE A 175 -16.92 -30.12 5.87
CA ILE A 175 -17.34 -28.75 5.54
C ILE A 175 -16.12 -27.84 5.34
N PRO A 176 -15.53 -27.80 4.13
CA PRO A 176 -14.33 -26.99 3.82
C PRO A 176 -14.49 -25.49 4.14
N LYS A 177 -15.71 -24.95 4.06
CA LYS A 177 -15.99 -23.53 4.39
C LYS A 177 -15.83 -23.17 5.86
N ILE A 178 -15.79 -24.15 6.77
CA ILE A 178 -15.56 -23.90 8.22
C ILE A 178 -14.07 -23.71 8.49
N THR A 179 -13.17 -24.23 7.67
CA THR A 179 -11.72 -24.05 7.85
C THR A 179 -11.31 -22.59 7.69
N ASP A 180 -11.93 -21.86 6.78
CA ASP A 180 -11.68 -20.43 6.57
C ASP A 180 -12.18 -19.57 7.74
N LEU A 181 -13.18 -20.09 8.48
CA LEU A 181 -13.77 -19.43 9.67
C LEU A 181 -12.95 -19.67 10.95
N LEU A 182 -12.12 -20.71 11.00
CA LEU A 182 -11.36 -21.13 12.19
C LEU A 182 -9.92 -20.65 12.21
N LEU A 183 -9.45 -19.96 11.16
CA LEU A 183 -8.15 -19.31 11.19
C LEU A 183 -8.15 -18.14 12.19
N PRO A 184 -7.07 -17.96 12.97
CA PRO A 184 -6.99 -16.92 14.02
C PRO A 184 -7.02 -15.49 13.48
N PHE A 185 -7.07 -15.31 12.16
CA PHE A 185 -7.07 -14.02 11.51
C PHE A 185 -8.50 -13.57 11.29
N THR A 186 -8.82 -12.40 11.82
CA THR A 186 -10.08 -11.73 11.49
C THR A 186 -10.10 -11.47 9.99
N PRO A 187 -11.13 -11.94 9.25
CA PRO A 187 -11.27 -11.54 7.85
C PRO A 187 -11.25 -10.02 7.80
N MET A 188 -10.54 -9.46 6.83
CA MET A 188 -10.59 -8.03 6.55
C MET A 188 -12.05 -7.63 6.38
N ALA A 189 -12.43 -6.44 6.87
CA ALA A 189 -13.80 -5.98 6.80
C ALA A 189 -14.29 -5.93 5.34
N TYR A 190 -13.38 -5.57 4.41
CA TYR A 190 -13.62 -5.55 2.97
C TYR A 190 -12.49 -6.30 2.25
N ASN A 191 -12.83 -7.39 1.57
CA ASN A 191 -11.93 -8.07 0.64
C ASN A 191 -12.06 -7.50 -0.77
N SER A 192 -11.13 -7.88 -1.68
CA SER A 192 -11.09 -7.36 -3.05
C SER A 192 -12.41 -7.47 -3.82
N PRO A 193 -13.15 -8.61 -3.84
CA PRO A 193 -14.44 -8.69 -4.49
C PRO A 193 -15.48 -7.72 -3.95
N TYR A 194 -15.50 -7.50 -2.64
CA TYR A 194 -16.42 -6.54 -2.01
C TYR A 194 -16.11 -5.11 -2.44
N ILE A 195 -14.82 -4.70 -2.37
CA ILE A 195 -14.38 -3.36 -2.78
C ILE A 195 -14.74 -3.12 -4.25
N VAL A 196 -14.41 -4.05 -5.15
CA VAL A 196 -14.70 -3.94 -6.58
C VAL A 196 -16.19 -3.77 -6.85
N ASN A 197 -17.05 -4.63 -6.27
CA ASN A 197 -18.49 -4.53 -6.47
C ASN A 197 -19.04 -3.20 -5.95
N LYS A 198 -18.57 -2.75 -4.77
CA LYS A 198 -19.00 -1.49 -4.17
C LYS A 198 -18.57 -0.29 -5.01
N VAL A 199 -17.34 -0.33 -5.56
CA VAL A 199 -16.83 0.71 -6.46
C VAL A 199 -17.64 0.79 -7.74
N ILE A 200 -17.96 -0.33 -8.38
CA ILE A 200 -18.81 -0.35 -9.59
C ILE A 200 -20.18 0.27 -9.28
N ASP A 201 -20.76 -0.04 -8.11
CA ASP A 201 -22.05 0.55 -7.70
C ASP A 201 -21.95 2.06 -7.44
N LEU A 202 -20.83 2.52 -6.87
CA LEU A 202 -20.58 3.95 -6.66
C LEU A 202 -20.37 4.68 -8.00
N LEU A 203 -19.60 4.12 -8.93
CA LEU A 203 -19.37 4.68 -10.26
C LEU A 203 -20.66 4.79 -11.09
N LYS A 204 -21.61 3.87 -10.92
CA LYS A 204 -22.94 3.95 -11.57
C LYS A 204 -23.80 5.11 -11.03
N LYS A 205 -23.64 5.46 -9.76
CA LYS A 205 -24.48 6.44 -9.06
C LYS A 205 -23.93 7.85 -9.09
N ASN A 206 -22.61 8.00 -9.25
CA ASN A 206 -21.95 9.29 -9.18
C ASN A 206 -21.39 9.65 -10.56
N LYS A 207 -21.53 10.92 -10.92
CA LYS A 207 -21.09 11.47 -12.20
C LYS A 207 -19.78 12.26 -12.03
N ALA A 208 -19.12 12.53 -13.15
CA ALA A 208 -18.00 13.46 -13.22
C ALA A 208 -18.42 14.89 -12.83
N PRO A 209 -17.51 15.74 -12.34
CA PRO A 209 -16.11 15.41 -12.05
C PRO A 209 -15.97 14.55 -10.79
N LEU A 210 -15.20 13.46 -10.88
CA LEU A 210 -15.12 12.45 -9.82
C LEU A 210 -13.68 11.99 -9.59
N PHE A 211 -13.27 11.96 -8.34
CA PHE A 211 -12.10 11.24 -7.85
C PHE A 211 -12.53 10.04 -7.01
N LEU A 212 -12.07 8.85 -7.37
CA LEU A 212 -12.33 7.64 -6.61
C LEU A 212 -11.01 6.94 -6.28
N TRP A 213 -10.74 6.77 -4.98
CA TRP A 213 -9.63 6.00 -4.46
C TRP A 213 -10.12 4.69 -3.85
N MET A 214 -9.43 3.60 -4.18
CA MET A 214 -9.61 2.30 -3.53
C MET A 214 -8.28 1.69 -3.14
N HIS A 215 -8.26 0.99 -1.99
CA HIS A 215 -7.06 0.35 -1.49
C HIS A 215 -7.36 -1.10 -1.06
N PHE A 216 -6.58 -2.03 -1.61
CA PHE A 216 -6.70 -3.46 -1.39
C PHE A 216 -5.64 -3.93 -0.40
N MET A 217 -6.06 -4.78 0.55
CA MET A 217 -5.22 -5.31 1.62
C MET A 217 -4.86 -6.79 1.43
N ASP A 218 -5.43 -7.48 0.43
CA ASP A 218 -5.34 -8.95 0.36
C ASP A 218 -3.90 -9.43 0.11
N ALA A 219 -3.01 -8.64 -0.51
CA ALA A 219 -1.60 -9.00 -0.67
C ALA A 219 -0.74 -8.71 0.57
N HIS A 220 -1.26 -7.99 1.57
CA HIS A 220 -0.59 -7.80 2.87
C HIS A 220 -0.63 -9.08 3.71
N SER A 221 0.45 -9.35 4.43
CA SER A 221 0.48 -10.49 5.37
C SER A 221 -0.65 -10.40 6.43
N PRO A 222 -1.28 -11.50 6.85
CA PRO A 222 -0.99 -12.92 6.58
C PRO A 222 -1.57 -13.40 5.25
N TYR A 223 -0.77 -14.10 4.44
CA TYR A 223 -1.19 -14.60 3.14
C TYR A 223 -2.11 -15.82 3.29
N ASN A 224 -3.38 -15.64 3.06
CA ASN A 224 -4.39 -16.70 3.16
C ASN A 224 -5.37 -16.68 1.97
N PRO A 225 -4.86 -16.83 0.75
CA PRO A 225 -5.65 -16.75 -0.47
C PRO A 225 -6.70 -17.87 -0.53
N PRO A 226 -7.85 -17.65 -1.21
CA PRO A 226 -8.81 -18.70 -1.49
C PRO A 226 -8.16 -19.84 -2.28
N THR A 227 -8.49 -21.09 -1.92
CA THR A 227 -7.89 -22.32 -2.46
C THR A 227 -7.77 -22.35 -3.99
N LYS A 228 -8.78 -21.84 -4.71
CA LYS A 228 -8.76 -21.82 -6.18
C LYS A 228 -7.57 -21.06 -6.78
N PHE A 229 -7.02 -20.05 -6.08
CA PHE A 229 -5.87 -19.28 -6.55
C PHE A 229 -4.56 -19.98 -6.22
N VAL A 230 -4.48 -20.66 -5.08
CA VAL A 230 -3.32 -21.53 -4.76
C VAL A 230 -3.16 -22.62 -5.82
N LEU A 231 -4.28 -23.24 -6.25
CA LEU A 231 -4.28 -24.30 -7.25
C LEU A 231 -3.90 -23.84 -8.67
N ARG A 232 -3.84 -22.52 -8.93
CA ARG A 232 -3.28 -21.98 -10.20
C ARG A 232 -1.76 -22.13 -10.29
N PHE A 233 -1.09 -22.16 -9.14
CA PHE A 233 0.38 -22.20 -9.04
C PHE A 233 0.92 -23.50 -8.45
N ARG A 234 0.04 -24.37 -7.93
CA ARG A 234 0.41 -25.63 -7.28
C ARG A 234 -0.64 -26.70 -7.54
N GLN A 235 -0.19 -27.95 -7.76
CA GLN A 235 -1.10 -29.06 -8.02
C GLN A 235 -2.01 -29.45 -6.84
N LYS A 236 -1.54 -29.23 -5.59
CA LYS A 236 -2.27 -29.60 -4.37
C LYS A 236 -2.34 -28.43 -3.41
N ASN A 237 -3.52 -28.20 -2.82
CA ASN A 237 -3.69 -27.17 -1.80
C ASN A 237 -2.88 -27.50 -0.53
N TYR A 238 -2.52 -26.47 0.22
CA TYR A 238 -1.98 -26.61 1.57
C TYR A 238 -3.07 -27.07 2.53
N SER A 239 -2.73 -28.00 3.43
CA SER A 239 -3.59 -28.32 4.56
C SER A 239 -3.69 -27.11 5.51
N PHE A 240 -4.69 -27.12 6.38
CA PHE A 240 -4.83 -26.09 7.40
C PHE A 240 -3.58 -25.92 8.27
N SER A 241 -2.97 -27.04 8.69
CA SER A 241 -1.76 -27.02 9.52
C SER A 241 -0.54 -26.45 8.78
N GLU A 242 -0.38 -26.78 7.49
CA GLU A 242 0.67 -26.21 6.66
C GLU A 242 0.49 -24.69 6.50
N ARG A 243 -0.71 -24.20 6.14
CA ARG A 243 -0.98 -22.77 6.03
C ARG A 243 -0.74 -22.05 7.36
N LYS A 244 -1.25 -22.60 8.46
CA LYS A 244 -1.04 -22.01 9.78
C LYS A 244 0.45 -21.91 10.11
N PHE A 245 1.21 -22.98 9.86
CA PHE A 245 2.66 -22.99 10.08
C PHE A 245 3.37 -21.93 9.24
N LEU A 246 3.08 -21.83 7.94
CA LEU A 246 3.68 -20.84 7.05
C LEU A 246 3.37 -19.41 7.48
N ILE A 247 2.12 -19.12 7.86
CA ILE A 247 1.71 -17.82 8.36
C ILE A 247 2.42 -17.48 9.68
N GLU A 248 2.53 -18.43 10.60
CA GLU A 248 3.22 -18.25 11.88
C GLU A 248 4.72 -17.95 11.68
N GLN A 249 5.36 -18.49 10.63
CA GLN A 249 6.75 -18.16 10.28
C GLN A 249 6.94 -16.66 10.04
N VAL A 250 6.02 -15.98 9.34
CA VAL A 250 6.09 -14.53 9.09
C VAL A 250 6.06 -13.73 10.39
N TYR A 251 5.29 -14.18 11.39
CA TYR A 251 5.13 -13.45 12.65
C TYR A 251 6.14 -13.80 13.75
N GLN A 252 6.63 -15.05 13.77
CA GLN A 252 7.49 -15.53 14.86
C GLN A 252 8.97 -15.22 14.64
N THR A 253 9.39 -15.12 13.40
CA THR A 253 10.82 -15.07 13.10
C THR A 253 11.48 -13.72 13.35
N LYS A 254 10.76 -12.62 13.53
CA LYS A 254 11.34 -11.28 13.79
C LYS A 254 12.81 -11.11 13.30
N GLY A 255 13.16 -11.76 12.20
CA GLY A 255 14.51 -11.78 11.62
C GLY A 255 15.56 -12.66 12.34
N GLN A 256 15.20 -13.46 13.35
CA GLN A 256 16.20 -14.15 14.19
C GLN A 256 16.42 -15.64 13.85
N VAL A 257 15.57 -16.25 13.04
CA VAL A 257 15.71 -17.68 12.69
C VAL A 257 15.73 -17.85 11.17
N PRO A 258 16.76 -18.49 10.60
CA PRO A 258 16.79 -18.79 9.16
C PRO A 258 15.57 -19.62 8.77
N ILE A 259 14.84 -19.14 7.75
CA ILE A 259 13.71 -19.90 7.22
C ILE A 259 14.20 -20.98 6.27
N ASN A 260 13.55 -22.14 6.31
CA ASN A 260 13.82 -23.19 5.34
C ASN A 260 13.47 -22.67 3.92
N PRO A 261 14.35 -22.82 2.90
CA PRO A 261 14.10 -22.36 1.53
C PRO A 261 12.78 -22.83 0.94
N LYS A 262 12.35 -24.07 1.23
CA LYS A 262 11.06 -24.59 0.80
C LYS A 262 9.88 -23.81 1.40
N ASN A 263 9.94 -23.49 2.69
CA ASN A 263 8.90 -22.72 3.36
C ASN A 263 8.83 -21.28 2.82
N LEU A 264 9.98 -20.71 2.46
CA LEU A 264 10.05 -19.40 1.83
C LEU A 264 9.37 -19.40 0.46
N GLU A 265 9.64 -20.41 -0.38
CA GLU A 265 8.97 -20.57 -1.67
C GLU A 265 7.47 -20.82 -1.52
N ASP A 266 7.06 -21.61 -0.54
CA ASP A 266 5.64 -21.81 -0.22
C ASP A 266 4.95 -20.52 0.27
N LEU A 267 5.65 -19.66 1.02
CA LEU A 267 5.14 -18.33 1.41
C LEU A 267 5.00 -17.40 0.22
N LYS A 268 6.02 -17.33 -0.66
CA LYS A 268 5.96 -16.56 -1.91
C LYS A 268 4.83 -17.04 -2.81
N LEU A 269 4.56 -18.34 -2.86
CA LEU A 269 3.43 -18.88 -3.62
C LEU A 269 2.08 -18.46 -3.02
N LEU A 270 1.94 -18.41 -1.70
CA LEU A 270 0.73 -17.90 -1.05
C LEU A 270 0.53 -16.41 -1.36
N TYR A 271 1.59 -15.62 -1.33
CA TYR A 271 1.56 -14.21 -1.73
C TYR A 271 1.15 -14.05 -3.21
N ASP A 272 1.75 -14.81 -4.13
CA ASP A 272 1.38 -14.80 -5.54
C ASP A 272 -0.10 -15.14 -5.75
N ALA A 273 -0.63 -16.05 -4.96
CA ALA A 273 -2.04 -16.42 -5.00
C ALA A 273 -2.96 -15.31 -4.48
N GLU A 274 -2.52 -14.49 -3.50
CA GLU A 274 -3.24 -13.27 -3.10
C GLU A 274 -3.20 -12.21 -4.18
N VAL A 275 -2.04 -11.96 -4.79
CA VAL A 275 -1.91 -11.04 -5.93
C VAL A 275 -2.84 -11.46 -7.06
N ASN A 276 -2.89 -12.75 -7.38
CA ASN A 276 -3.78 -13.29 -8.41
C ASN A 276 -5.27 -13.22 -8.01
N PHE A 277 -5.59 -13.29 -6.73
CA PHE A 277 -6.95 -13.07 -6.22
C PHE A 277 -7.42 -11.62 -6.42
N ILE A 278 -6.55 -10.65 -6.15
CA ILE A 278 -6.82 -9.24 -6.42
C ILE A 278 -7.03 -9.02 -7.93
N ASP A 279 -6.13 -9.55 -8.75
CA ASP A 279 -6.19 -9.45 -10.21
C ASP A 279 -7.49 -10.02 -10.79
N ASP A 280 -7.92 -11.21 -10.33
CA ASP A 280 -9.19 -11.84 -10.72
C ASP A 280 -10.41 -10.96 -10.33
N SER A 281 -10.31 -10.30 -9.17
CA SER A 281 -11.34 -9.38 -8.68
C SER A 281 -11.41 -8.11 -9.53
N LEU A 282 -10.27 -7.53 -9.92
CA LEU A 282 -10.18 -6.34 -10.76
C LEU A 282 -10.73 -6.53 -12.16
N LYS A 283 -10.83 -7.76 -12.67
CA LYS A 283 -11.40 -8.08 -13.99
C LYS A 283 -12.77 -7.43 -14.22
N ALA A 284 -13.66 -7.50 -13.22
CA ALA A 284 -14.99 -6.91 -13.33
C ALA A 284 -14.94 -5.38 -13.41
N LEU A 285 -14.05 -4.74 -12.63
CA LEU A 285 -13.85 -3.31 -12.66
C LEU A 285 -13.28 -2.84 -13.99
N PHE A 286 -12.24 -3.50 -14.51
CA PHE A 286 -11.64 -3.17 -15.79
C PHE A 286 -12.63 -3.33 -16.95
N SER A 287 -13.47 -4.36 -16.92
CA SER A 287 -14.55 -4.54 -17.89
C SER A 287 -15.57 -3.40 -17.81
N PHE A 288 -15.93 -2.96 -16.60
CA PHE A 288 -16.84 -1.83 -16.39
C PHE A 288 -16.25 -0.53 -16.91
N ILE A 289 -14.98 -0.23 -16.58
CA ILE A 289 -14.26 0.97 -17.03
C ILE A 289 -14.20 1.00 -18.56
N ASN A 290 -13.73 -0.07 -19.19
CA ASN A 290 -13.62 -0.15 -20.65
C ASN A 290 -14.97 0.05 -21.35
N LYS A 291 -16.08 -0.42 -20.78
CA LYS A 291 -17.41 -0.30 -21.38
C LYS A 291 -18.08 1.05 -21.15
N ASN A 292 -17.88 1.67 -19.97
CA ASN A 292 -18.71 2.78 -19.53
C ASN A 292 -17.94 4.10 -19.31
N LEU A 293 -16.60 4.04 -19.18
CA LEU A 293 -15.76 5.21 -18.88
C LEU A 293 -14.64 5.39 -19.91
N ASN A 294 -14.93 5.09 -21.17
CA ASN A 294 -13.97 5.10 -22.27
C ASN A 294 -13.53 6.50 -22.73
N GLN A 295 -14.02 7.58 -22.10
CA GLN A 295 -13.61 8.95 -22.40
C GLN A 295 -13.36 9.70 -21.09
N LYS A 296 -12.22 10.46 -21.04
CA LYS A 296 -11.87 11.35 -19.94
C LYS A 296 -11.77 10.68 -18.54
N CYS A 297 -11.29 9.44 -18.50
CA CYS A 297 -10.99 8.73 -17.26
C CYS A 297 -9.49 8.42 -17.18
N LEU A 298 -8.84 8.85 -16.11
CA LEU A 298 -7.46 8.49 -15.78
C LEU A 298 -7.48 7.38 -14.74
N VAL A 299 -6.84 6.25 -15.04
CA VAL A 299 -6.68 5.14 -14.08
C VAL A 299 -5.21 5.08 -13.67
N ILE A 300 -4.96 5.18 -12.37
CA ILE A 300 -3.64 5.07 -11.74
C ILE A 300 -3.64 3.83 -10.86
N ILE A 301 -2.67 2.92 -11.06
CA ILE A 301 -2.55 1.66 -10.31
C ILE A 301 -1.14 1.55 -9.78
N THR A 302 -1.00 1.43 -8.45
CA THR A 302 0.30 1.33 -7.77
C THR A 302 0.21 0.53 -6.48
N SER A 303 1.36 0.37 -5.81
CA SER A 303 1.44 -0.07 -4.41
C SER A 303 1.81 1.10 -3.51
N ASP A 304 1.56 0.97 -2.23
CA ASP A 304 2.07 1.90 -1.22
C ASP A 304 3.51 1.56 -0.81
N HIS A 305 3.87 0.28 -0.69
CA HIS A 305 5.22 -0.22 -0.44
C HIS A 305 5.36 -1.66 -0.93
N GLY A 306 6.56 -2.23 -0.82
CA GLY A 306 6.83 -3.64 -1.06
C GLY A 306 6.69 -4.50 0.19
N GLU A 307 7.28 -5.69 0.14
CA GLU A 307 7.26 -6.69 1.22
C GLU A 307 8.57 -7.47 1.23
N SER A 308 9.16 -7.69 2.40
CA SER A 308 10.38 -8.50 2.53
C SER A 308 10.03 -9.98 2.69
N PHE A 309 10.68 -10.82 1.90
CA PHE A 309 10.66 -12.28 1.98
C PHE A 309 12.01 -12.82 2.45
N TYR A 310 12.55 -12.21 3.49
CA TYR A 310 13.79 -12.61 4.15
C TYR A 310 15.08 -12.28 3.36
N GLU A 311 15.03 -11.41 2.37
CA GLU A 311 16.20 -11.00 1.58
C GLU A 311 17.32 -10.43 2.49
N HIS A 312 16.95 -9.58 3.46
CA HIS A 312 17.86 -9.03 4.47
C HIS A 312 17.56 -9.55 5.88
N GLY A 313 17.18 -10.84 6.00
CA GLY A 313 16.96 -11.52 7.27
C GLY A 313 15.67 -11.14 8.01
N THR A 314 14.75 -10.40 7.38
CA THR A 314 13.49 -9.97 7.98
C THR A 314 12.29 -10.30 7.08
N PHE A 315 11.10 -10.40 7.70
CA PHE A 315 9.83 -10.47 6.99
C PHE A 315 9.00 -9.22 7.24
N GLY A 316 8.14 -8.90 6.26
CA GLY A 316 7.26 -7.74 6.37
C GLY A 316 7.95 -6.47 5.89
N HIS A 317 7.50 -5.32 6.42
CA HIS A 317 7.88 -4.01 5.86
C HIS A 317 8.17 -2.96 6.94
N GLN A 318 8.68 -3.34 8.10
CA GLN A 318 8.95 -2.41 9.20
C GLN A 318 10.45 -2.21 9.43
N GLY A 319 10.86 -0.93 9.61
CA GLY A 319 12.20 -0.58 10.07
C GLY A 319 13.33 -0.87 9.08
N SER A 320 13.03 -0.85 7.77
CA SER A 320 14.02 -1.04 6.71
C SER A 320 13.69 -0.19 5.48
N VAL A 321 14.70 0.08 4.66
CA VAL A 321 14.60 0.88 3.42
C VAL A 321 15.35 0.22 2.25
N TYR A 322 15.39 -1.10 2.21
CA TYR A 322 15.90 -1.86 1.06
C TYR A 322 14.91 -1.88 -0.11
N ASP A 323 15.39 -2.20 -1.30
CA ASP A 323 14.60 -2.08 -2.54
C ASP A 323 13.40 -3.03 -2.61
N GLU A 324 13.43 -4.18 -1.93
CA GLU A 324 12.24 -5.06 -1.82
C GLU A 324 11.06 -4.39 -1.11
N LEU A 325 11.32 -3.33 -0.31
CA LEU A 325 10.29 -2.51 0.32
C LEU A 325 9.99 -1.22 -0.43
N LEU A 326 10.99 -0.65 -1.12
CA LEU A 326 10.89 0.67 -1.73
C LEU A 326 10.46 0.64 -3.18
N LYS A 327 10.86 -0.38 -3.96
CA LYS A 327 10.51 -0.47 -5.37
C LYS A 327 9.10 -1.02 -5.52
N ILE A 328 8.26 -0.27 -6.24
CA ILE A 328 6.82 -0.56 -6.39
C ILE A 328 6.41 -0.48 -7.86
N PRO A 329 5.32 -1.18 -8.27
CA PRO A 329 4.77 -1.02 -9.60
C PRO A 329 4.00 0.29 -9.73
N LEU A 330 4.01 0.89 -10.92
CA LEU A 330 3.12 2.00 -11.27
C LEU A 330 2.69 1.86 -12.73
N PHE A 331 1.37 1.95 -12.93
CA PHE A 331 0.74 2.03 -14.24
C PHE A 331 -0.21 3.22 -14.27
N ILE A 332 -0.18 3.98 -15.36
CA ILE A 332 -1.13 5.07 -15.59
C ILE A 332 -1.73 4.89 -16.99
N ARG A 333 -3.06 4.83 -17.07
CA ARG A 333 -3.79 4.73 -18.32
C ARG A 333 -4.86 5.81 -18.42
N GLU A 334 -4.78 6.62 -19.46
CA GLU A 334 -5.87 7.50 -19.86
C GLU A 334 -6.78 6.75 -20.83
N MET A 335 -8.07 6.71 -20.50
CA MET A 335 -9.06 5.96 -21.28
C MET A 335 -9.50 6.78 -22.51
N GLY A 336 -9.88 6.09 -23.58
CA GLY A 336 -10.38 6.72 -24.82
C GLY A 336 -9.32 6.96 -25.90
N GLU A 337 -8.06 6.79 -25.57
CA GLU A 337 -6.97 6.81 -26.53
C GLU A 337 -6.20 5.49 -26.44
N ASP A 338 -6.28 4.66 -27.47
CA ASP A 338 -5.43 3.46 -27.60
C ASP A 338 -4.03 3.92 -28.00
N LYS A 339 -3.30 4.49 -27.03
CA LYS A 339 -1.89 4.84 -27.20
C LYS A 339 -1.07 3.56 -27.31
N ASN A 340 0.01 3.62 -28.10
CA ASN A 340 0.98 2.53 -28.11
C ASN A 340 1.50 2.31 -26.67
N PRO A 341 1.79 1.05 -26.28
CA PRO A 341 2.38 0.74 -24.99
C PRO A 341 3.59 1.62 -24.74
N ASN A 342 3.61 2.34 -23.64
CA ASN A 342 4.72 3.19 -23.28
C ASN A 342 5.38 2.68 -21.98
N SER A 343 6.70 2.87 -21.89
CA SER A 343 7.47 2.51 -20.72
C SER A 343 8.37 3.69 -20.33
N CYS A 344 8.15 4.20 -19.13
CA CYS A 344 8.97 5.25 -18.55
C CYS A 344 10.05 4.63 -17.66
N LYS A 345 11.32 4.96 -17.93
CA LYS A 345 12.49 4.51 -17.16
C LYS A 345 12.99 5.55 -16.16
N ASN A 346 12.46 6.78 -16.20
CA ASN A 346 12.83 7.82 -15.25
C ASN A 346 12.40 7.42 -13.84
N PHE A 347 13.11 7.95 -12.86
CA PHE A 347 12.72 7.80 -11.48
C PHE A 347 11.40 8.53 -11.19
N VAL A 348 10.49 7.82 -10.54
CA VAL A 348 9.19 8.31 -10.10
C VAL A 348 8.98 7.93 -8.63
N GLN A 349 8.34 8.79 -7.87
CA GLN A 349 8.00 8.55 -6.47
C GLN A 349 6.51 8.77 -6.21
N LEU A 350 5.99 8.21 -5.12
CA LEU A 350 4.57 8.34 -4.75
C LEU A 350 4.12 9.78 -4.49
N ILE A 351 5.04 10.67 -4.10
CA ILE A 351 4.75 12.11 -4.01
C ILE A 351 4.31 12.74 -5.34
N ASP A 352 4.58 12.10 -6.48
CA ASP A 352 4.22 12.56 -7.82
C ASP A 352 2.73 12.29 -8.17
N ILE A 353 2.05 11.46 -7.37
CA ILE A 353 0.65 11.07 -7.62
C ILE A 353 -0.32 12.24 -7.41
N ALA A 354 -0.20 12.96 -6.30
CA ALA A 354 -1.08 14.11 -6.01
C ALA A 354 -0.95 15.22 -7.07
N PRO A 355 0.25 15.70 -7.47
CA PRO A 355 0.42 16.63 -8.56
C PRO A 355 -0.16 16.13 -9.89
N THR A 356 -0.03 14.84 -10.18
CA THR A 356 -0.59 14.22 -11.39
C THR A 356 -2.11 14.30 -11.41
N ILE A 357 -2.76 13.98 -10.28
CA ILE A 357 -4.22 14.03 -10.14
C ILE A 357 -4.72 15.48 -10.24
N LEU A 358 -4.10 16.41 -9.52
CA LEU A 358 -4.47 17.82 -9.55
C LEU A 358 -4.33 18.40 -10.97
N ASN A 359 -3.20 18.14 -11.63
CA ASN A 359 -2.96 18.60 -12.99
C ASN A 359 -3.95 17.98 -14.00
N TYR A 360 -4.36 16.70 -13.81
CA TYR A 360 -5.40 16.10 -14.65
C TYR A 360 -6.72 16.84 -14.54
N PHE A 361 -7.11 17.31 -13.37
CA PHE A 361 -8.30 18.16 -13.18
C PHE A 361 -8.10 19.63 -13.54
N ASN A 362 -6.94 20.02 -14.07
CA ASN A 362 -6.53 21.40 -14.38
C ASN A 362 -6.49 22.30 -13.13
N LEU A 363 -6.16 21.74 -11.97
CA LEU A 363 -5.98 22.48 -10.73
C LEU A 363 -4.53 22.86 -10.51
N ASN A 364 -4.31 23.97 -9.80
CA ASN A 364 -2.98 24.40 -9.41
C ASN A 364 -2.38 23.42 -8.40
N ILE A 365 -1.10 23.13 -8.57
CA ILE A 365 -0.31 22.33 -7.63
C ILE A 365 0.20 23.31 -6.56
N PRO A 366 -0.05 23.06 -5.26
CA PRO A 366 0.50 23.89 -4.18
C PRO A 366 2.03 23.96 -4.23
N GLU A 367 2.59 25.10 -3.89
CA GLU A 367 4.06 25.34 -3.87
C GLU A 367 4.80 24.41 -2.88
N ASP A 368 4.12 24.01 -1.80
CA ASP A 368 4.69 23.12 -0.80
C ASP A 368 4.77 21.64 -1.27
N PHE A 369 4.08 21.27 -2.34
CA PHE A 369 4.14 19.93 -2.88
C PHE A 369 5.51 19.68 -3.51
N GLN A 370 6.16 18.57 -3.13
CA GLN A 370 7.52 18.23 -3.56
C GLN A 370 7.55 17.36 -4.81
N GLY A 371 6.43 16.74 -5.15
CA GLY A 371 6.27 15.91 -6.33
C GLY A 371 6.01 16.71 -7.59
N ILE A 372 6.08 16.03 -8.74
CA ILE A 372 5.81 16.60 -10.06
C ILE A 372 4.71 15.81 -10.77
N SER A 373 4.01 16.47 -11.71
CA SER A 373 2.99 15.79 -12.52
C SER A 373 3.62 14.82 -13.54
N LEU A 374 3.08 13.62 -13.62
CA LEU A 374 3.46 12.58 -14.57
C LEU A 374 2.68 12.67 -15.91
N LEU A 375 1.71 13.57 -16.03
CA LEU A 375 0.92 13.71 -17.26
C LEU A 375 1.78 14.00 -18.52
N PRO A 376 2.88 14.78 -18.45
CA PRO A 376 3.74 14.98 -19.62
C PRO A 376 4.26 13.65 -20.21
N VAL A 377 4.58 12.67 -19.36
CA VAL A 377 5.06 11.34 -19.81
C VAL A 377 4.00 10.58 -20.59
N LEU A 378 2.73 10.70 -20.21
CA LEU A 378 1.62 10.05 -20.93
C LEU A 378 1.47 10.61 -22.35
N ASN A 379 1.99 11.82 -22.59
CA ASN A 379 2.01 12.50 -23.89
C ASN A 379 3.37 12.36 -24.59
N GLY A 380 4.22 11.41 -24.17
CA GLY A 380 5.51 11.14 -24.80
C GLY A 380 6.61 12.17 -24.51
N LYS A 381 6.41 13.04 -23.52
CA LYS A 381 7.45 14.00 -23.08
C LYS A 381 8.34 13.39 -22.02
N GLU A 382 9.61 13.75 -21.99
CA GLU A 382 10.52 13.35 -20.92
C GLU A 382 10.23 14.12 -19.63
N LEU A 383 10.52 13.47 -18.49
CA LEU A 383 10.49 14.12 -17.18
C LEU A 383 11.81 14.87 -16.97
N GLU A 384 11.74 16.17 -16.75
CA GLU A 384 12.86 16.95 -16.24
C GLU A 384 13.04 16.71 -14.74
N ARG A 385 13.60 15.57 -14.38
CA ARG A 385 13.82 15.23 -12.97
C ARG A 385 15.29 14.96 -12.70
N LYS A 386 15.75 15.36 -11.51
CA LYS A 386 17.07 14.92 -10.99
C LYS A 386 17.08 13.40 -10.84
N GLU A 387 18.16 12.79 -11.25
CA GLU A 387 18.37 11.31 -11.13
C GLU A 387 18.75 10.88 -9.70
N LEU A 388 18.11 11.51 -8.71
CA LEU A 388 18.32 11.24 -7.29
C LEU A 388 16.97 11.12 -6.58
N LEU A 389 16.80 10.07 -5.78
CA LEU A 389 15.63 9.84 -4.94
C LEU A 389 16.01 9.82 -3.47
N ILE A 390 15.10 10.38 -2.64
CA ILE A 390 15.17 10.29 -1.18
C ILE A 390 13.93 9.58 -0.69
N THR A 391 14.14 8.60 0.20
CA THR A 391 13.09 7.89 0.91
C THR A 391 13.34 7.97 2.40
N GLU A 392 12.30 8.19 3.17
CA GLU A 392 12.38 8.42 4.61
C GLU A 392 11.49 7.44 5.36
N CYS A 393 12.00 6.91 6.45
CA CYS A 393 11.24 6.05 7.33
C CYS A 393 11.43 6.54 8.77
N TYR A 394 10.37 7.05 9.36
CA TYR A 394 10.40 7.60 10.70
C TYR A 394 9.24 7.07 11.55
N GLN A 395 9.59 6.51 12.72
CA GLN A 395 8.63 6.17 13.76
C GLN A 395 9.15 6.67 15.09
N LYS A 396 8.41 7.58 15.71
CA LYS A 396 8.67 8.01 17.09
C LYS A 396 8.16 6.93 18.04
N GLY A 397 9.02 6.42 18.92
CA GLY A 397 8.62 5.43 19.91
C GLY A 397 7.43 5.92 20.74
N GLY A 398 6.32 5.14 20.79
CA GLY A 398 5.25 5.37 21.73
C GLY A 398 3.81 5.46 21.24
N VAL A 399 3.51 5.59 19.95
CA VAL A 399 2.10 5.75 19.49
C VAL A 399 1.37 4.40 19.35
N MET A 400 2.10 3.31 19.15
CA MET A 400 1.59 1.94 19.24
C MET A 400 2.62 1.08 19.98
N LYS A 401 2.74 1.24 21.29
CA LYS A 401 3.59 0.36 22.12
C LYS A 401 3.08 -1.07 22.06
N ARG A 402 3.67 -1.88 21.18
CA ARG A 402 3.92 -3.28 21.49
C ARG A 402 5.28 -3.32 22.17
N ASN A 403 5.34 -3.86 23.39
CA ASN A 403 6.49 -3.96 24.28
C ASN A 403 7.85 -3.88 23.56
N ASN A 404 8.68 -2.86 23.89
CA ASN A 404 10.07 -2.64 23.45
C ASN A 404 10.31 -2.18 22.00
N ASP A 405 9.36 -1.55 21.32
CA ASP A 405 9.66 -0.92 20.02
C ASP A 405 10.47 0.37 20.26
N GLU A 406 11.79 0.27 20.08
CA GLU A 406 12.67 1.40 19.87
C GLU A 406 12.20 2.11 18.60
N GLY A 407 12.16 3.46 18.63
CA GLY A 407 11.87 4.24 17.42
C GLY A 407 12.93 3.98 16.36
N PHE A 408 12.64 4.30 15.11
CA PHE A 408 13.64 4.27 14.05
C PHE A 408 13.56 5.53 13.20
N LYS A 409 14.69 5.96 12.70
CA LYS A 409 14.83 7.10 11.80
C LYS A 409 15.83 6.76 10.71
N LEU A 410 15.29 6.34 9.55
CA LEU A 410 16.07 5.86 8.42
C LEU A 410 15.90 6.81 7.24
N ILE A 411 16.99 7.06 6.54
CA ILE A 411 17.00 7.75 5.26
C ILE A 411 17.70 6.88 4.21
N SER A 412 17.12 6.79 3.03
CA SER A 412 17.74 6.18 1.87
C SER A 412 17.86 7.22 0.76
N ILE A 413 19.06 7.34 0.20
CA ILE A 413 19.37 8.21 -0.93
C ILE A 413 19.91 7.33 -2.04
N ARG A 414 19.31 7.40 -3.23
CA ARG A 414 19.71 6.56 -4.35
C ARG A 414 19.86 7.32 -5.66
N THR A 415 20.78 6.84 -6.48
CA THR A 415 20.90 7.12 -7.92
C THR A 415 20.61 5.84 -8.70
N HIS A 416 20.85 5.83 -10.02
CA HIS A 416 20.78 4.59 -10.82
C HIS A 416 21.86 3.57 -10.47
N GLU A 417 23.02 4.03 -10.00
CA GLU A 417 24.18 3.16 -9.75
C GLU A 417 24.46 2.93 -8.26
N TRP A 418 24.05 3.85 -7.39
CA TRP A 418 24.41 3.81 -5.98
C TRP A 418 23.20 3.98 -5.09
N LYS A 419 23.29 3.39 -3.90
CA LYS A 419 22.35 3.63 -2.82
C LYS A 419 23.07 3.74 -1.49
N TYR A 420 22.72 4.79 -0.76
CA TYR A 420 23.17 5.05 0.60
C TYR A 420 22.00 4.93 1.55
N ILE A 421 22.23 4.27 2.70
CA ILE A 421 21.26 4.13 3.79
C ILE A 421 21.93 4.61 5.08
N MET A 422 21.22 5.46 5.84
CA MET A 422 21.58 5.90 7.18
C MET A 422 20.48 5.52 8.16
N ASP A 423 20.86 4.82 9.23
CA ASP A 423 20.04 4.64 10.44
C ASP A 423 20.51 5.67 11.48
N GLU A 424 19.76 6.76 11.63
CA GLU A 424 20.15 7.86 12.51
C GLU A 424 20.07 7.48 14.00
N GLU A 425 19.20 6.53 14.38
CA GLU A 425 19.06 6.06 15.74
C GLU A 425 20.23 5.16 16.17
N LYS A 426 20.71 4.32 15.26
CA LYS A 426 21.84 3.41 15.52
C LYS A 426 23.19 3.98 15.10
N GLY A 427 23.20 5.07 14.32
CA GLY A 427 24.43 5.63 13.76
C GLY A 427 25.09 4.72 12.71
N SER A 428 24.34 3.76 12.14
CA SER A 428 24.88 2.82 11.15
C SER A 428 24.59 3.29 9.72
N GLU A 429 25.59 3.12 8.85
CA GLU A 429 25.55 3.53 7.46
C GLU A 429 25.83 2.36 6.54
N PHE A 430 25.21 2.37 5.36
CA PHE A 430 25.41 1.37 4.33
C PHE A 430 25.53 2.05 2.96
N LEU A 431 26.42 1.54 2.12
CA LEU A 431 26.62 2.01 0.74
C LEU A 431 26.63 0.81 -0.20
N PHE A 432 25.76 0.82 -1.22
CA PHE A 432 25.62 -0.26 -2.18
C PHE A 432 25.85 0.25 -3.61
N ASN A 433 26.57 -0.55 -4.43
CA ASN A 433 26.66 -0.33 -5.87
C ASN A 433 25.59 -1.17 -6.58
N LEU A 434 24.46 -0.57 -6.90
CA LEU A 434 23.29 -1.25 -7.46
C LEU A 434 23.48 -1.82 -8.86
N LYS A 435 24.52 -1.36 -9.59
CA LYS A 435 24.87 -1.89 -10.90
C LYS A 435 25.49 -3.29 -10.79
N ASN A 436 26.30 -3.51 -9.75
CA ASN A 436 27.00 -4.77 -9.51
C ASN A 436 26.31 -5.65 -8.47
N ASP A 437 25.54 -5.02 -7.56
CA ASP A 437 24.80 -5.63 -6.46
C ASP A 437 23.39 -5.05 -6.37
N PRO A 438 22.48 -5.40 -7.30
CA PRO A 438 21.11 -4.90 -7.32
C PRO A 438 20.25 -5.40 -6.17
N VAL A 439 20.75 -6.33 -5.36
CA VAL A 439 20.06 -6.93 -4.20
C VAL A 439 20.65 -6.47 -2.87
N GLU A 440 21.56 -5.49 -2.87
CA GLU A 440 22.06 -4.78 -1.68
C GLU A 440 22.70 -5.68 -0.60
N ASN A 441 23.47 -6.70 -1.03
CA ASN A 441 24.10 -7.66 -0.12
C ASN A 441 25.49 -7.21 0.38
N TYR A 442 26.19 -6.36 -0.38
CA TYR A 442 27.59 -6.03 -0.12
C TYR A 442 27.73 -4.56 0.27
N ASN A 443 27.89 -4.30 1.57
CA ASN A 443 28.13 -2.95 2.08
C ASN A 443 29.55 -2.48 1.73
N LEU A 444 29.65 -1.39 0.96
CA LEU A 444 30.91 -0.82 0.45
C LEU A 444 31.36 0.42 1.25
N ILE A 445 30.84 0.66 2.44
CA ILE A 445 31.11 1.88 3.22
C ILE A 445 32.60 2.10 3.52
N ASP A 446 33.34 1.02 3.74
CA ASP A 446 34.78 1.10 4.06
C ASP A 446 35.67 1.17 2.81
N VAL A 447 35.11 0.91 1.63
CA VAL A 447 35.87 0.77 0.38
C VAL A 447 35.75 2.02 -0.49
N ASN A 448 34.56 2.63 -0.59
CA ASN A 448 34.26 3.74 -1.51
C ASN A 448 34.08 5.06 -0.77
N ARG A 449 35.17 5.67 -0.33
CA ARG A 449 35.16 6.91 0.47
C ARG A 449 34.63 8.12 -0.28
N GLU A 450 34.90 8.23 -1.56
CA GLU A 450 34.46 9.39 -2.38
C GLU A 450 32.93 9.40 -2.50
N GLU A 451 32.33 8.30 -2.93
CA GLU A 451 30.86 8.20 -3.03
C GLU A 451 30.17 8.36 -1.68
N LEU A 452 30.75 7.78 -0.62
CA LEU A 452 30.23 7.95 0.73
C LEU A 452 30.20 9.43 1.15
N LEU A 453 31.25 10.19 0.89
CA LEU A 453 31.29 11.62 1.21
C LEU A 453 30.23 12.40 0.42
N ASN A 454 30.04 12.10 -0.86
CA ASN A 454 29.00 12.72 -1.69
C ASN A 454 27.60 12.48 -1.10
N PHE A 455 27.29 11.24 -0.72
CA PHE A 455 25.98 10.92 -0.13
C PHE A 455 25.79 11.54 1.25
N ARG A 456 26.82 11.62 2.08
CA ARG A 456 26.76 12.33 3.38
C ARG A 456 26.45 13.81 3.18
N LEU A 457 27.09 14.48 2.22
CA LEU A 457 26.80 15.89 1.90
C LEU A 457 25.35 16.09 1.43
N ILE A 458 24.85 15.19 0.59
CA ILE A 458 23.46 15.24 0.12
C ILE A 458 22.50 15.05 1.31
N LYS A 459 22.78 14.07 2.17
CA LYS A 459 21.99 13.81 3.40
C LYS A 459 21.99 15.03 4.32
N ASP A 460 23.15 15.60 4.61
CA ASP A 460 23.28 16.74 5.52
C ASP A 460 22.54 17.97 4.98
N TYR A 461 22.67 18.25 3.68
CA TYR A 461 21.90 19.31 3.02
C TYR A 461 20.38 19.07 3.09
N HIS A 462 19.94 17.83 2.88
CA HIS A 462 18.53 17.46 2.99
C HIS A 462 17.98 17.66 4.40
N LEU A 463 18.70 17.19 5.43
CA LEU A 463 18.32 17.32 6.83
C LEU A 463 18.32 18.79 7.29
N GLN A 464 19.28 19.59 6.84
CA GLN A 464 19.27 21.05 7.08
C GLN A 464 18.02 21.71 6.53
N LYS A 465 17.63 21.40 5.28
CA LYS A 465 16.40 21.92 4.66
C LYS A 465 15.13 21.54 5.41
N ILE A 466 15.09 20.32 5.96
CA ILE A 466 13.97 19.86 6.80
C ILE A 466 13.93 20.71 8.08
N SER A 467 15.06 20.91 8.75
CA SER A 467 15.14 21.71 9.98
C SER A 467 14.69 23.16 9.77
N GLU A 468 15.16 23.81 8.70
CA GLU A 468 14.76 25.18 8.32
C GLU A 468 13.24 25.29 8.06
N LYS A 469 12.65 24.28 7.40
CA LYS A 469 11.21 24.25 7.10
C LYS A 469 10.37 24.00 8.35
N ASP A 470 10.83 23.12 9.25
CA ASP A 470 10.18 22.85 10.53
C ASP A 470 10.21 24.08 11.44
N GLU A 471 11.35 24.80 11.51
CA GLU A 471 11.48 26.05 12.27
C GLU A 471 10.54 27.14 11.76
N LYS A 472 10.48 27.35 10.43
CA LYS A 472 9.52 28.29 9.83
C LYS A 472 8.07 27.92 10.16
N SER A 473 7.71 26.63 10.08
CA SER A 473 6.36 26.16 10.43
C SER A 473 6.03 26.50 11.90
N ARG A 474 6.95 26.21 12.83
CA ARG A 474 6.77 26.53 14.26
C ARG A 474 6.62 28.01 14.52
N ILE A 475 7.38 28.86 13.82
CA ILE A 475 7.26 30.33 13.94
C ILE A 475 5.87 30.76 13.46
N VAL A 476 5.42 30.30 12.30
CA VAL A 476 4.10 30.64 11.76
C VAL A 476 2.98 30.20 12.70
N ASP A 477 3.05 28.98 13.24
CA ASP A 477 2.06 28.47 14.19
C ASP A 477 2.07 29.27 15.51
N THR A 478 3.24 29.71 15.97
CA THR A 478 3.37 30.58 17.14
C THR A 478 2.74 31.93 16.88
N LEU A 479 2.99 32.55 15.71
CA LEU A 479 2.41 33.85 15.34
C LEU A 479 0.89 33.75 15.21
N ARG A 480 0.36 32.69 14.59
CA ARG A 480 -1.09 32.43 14.51
C ARG A 480 -1.74 32.29 15.90
N ASN A 481 -1.09 31.57 16.82
CA ASN A 481 -1.59 31.38 18.18
C ASN A 481 -1.55 32.69 18.99
N LEU A 482 -0.70 33.63 18.61
CA LEU A 482 -0.60 34.96 19.21
C LEU A 482 -1.50 35.99 18.52
N ASN A 483 -2.30 35.61 17.50
CA ASN A 483 -3.10 36.51 16.65
C ASN A 483 -2.27 37.66 16.04
N ILE A 484 -1.02 37.37 15.68
CA ILE A 484 -0.13 38.30 14.99
C ILE A 484 -0.11 37.86 13.52
N ASP A 485 -0.67 38.70 12.63
CA ASP A 485 -0.64 38.50 11.17
C ASP A 485 0.74 38.76 10.58
#